data_9fc6b5c640430a3460d59f9671e5f662
#
_entry.id   9fc6b5c640430a3460d59f9671e5f662
#
_cell.length_a   1.000
_cell.length_b   1.000
_cell.length_c   1.000
_cell.angle_alpha   90.00
_cell.angle_beta   90.00
_cell.angle_gamma   90.00
#
_symmetry.space_group_name_H-M   'P 1'
#
loop_
_entity.id
_entity.type
_entity.pdbx_description
1 polymer ?
#
loop_
_entity_poly.entity_id
_entity_poly.type
_entity_poly.pdbx_seq_one_letter_code
_entity_poly.pdbx_strand_id
1 'polypeptide(L)'
;YRCREGGLDGLETMMQGHLIGQFMSPATNKRTDDFGGSVENRCRFALMVHEEIRKRVGDDFIVGMRYGIDEGMQEGGMDFEECLKAAHILERSGLLDFFNANYGRIDKMMEMAEQCMPGMSMPIAPWLEKAGIFKQEVSLPVFHAARITDLSTARHAIREGLLDMVAMTRAHIADPQIVNKLTRGEEERIRPCVGATHCM
;
A
#
# COMPACT_ATOMS: atom_id res chain seq x y z
N TYR A 1 9.84 16.23 -8.36
CA TYR A 1 10.88 17.26 -8.40
C TYR A 1 11.23 17.73 -6.98
N ARG A 2 10.28 18.36 -6.22
CA ARG A 2 10.56 18.89 -4.87
C ARG A 2 11.12 17.86 -3.89
N CYS A 3 10.67 16.61 -3.95
CA CYS A 3 11.22 15.53 -3.10
C CYS A 3 12.69 15.28 -3.40
N ARG A 4 13.05 15.17 -4.68
CA ARG A 4 14.44 14.98 -5.12
C ARG A 4 15.32 16.17 -4.75
N GLU A 5 14.89 17.40 -5.03
CA GLU A 5 15.61 18.62 -4.66
C GLU A 5 15.76 18.77 -3.13
N GLY A 6 14.81 18.25 -2.36
CA GLY A 6 14.85 18.21 -0.90
C GLY A 6 15.72 17.10 -0.33
N GLY A 7 16.41 16.31 -1.16
CA GLY A 7 17.33 15.26 -0.72
C GLY A 7 16.64 13.98 -0.25
N LEU A 8 15.40 13.71 -0.68
CA LEU A 8 14.74 12.43 -0.43
C LEU A 8 15.20 11.39 -1.48
N ASP A 9 15.24 10.13 -1.08
CA ASP A 9 15.63 9.00 -1.94
C ASP A 9 14.50 8.54 -2.86
N GLY A 10 13.26 8.84 -2.52
CA GLY A 10 12.09 8.40 -3.28
C GLY A 10 10.78 9.06 -2.87
N LEU A 11 9.72 8.65 -3.52
CA LEU A 11 8.34 9.03 -3.22
C LEU A 11 7.38 7.85 -3.39
N GLU A 12 6.24 7.95 -2.75
CA GLU A 12 5.11 7.05 -2.95
C GLU A 12 3.90 7.85 -3.43
N THR A 13 3.25 7.41 -4.50
CA THR A 13 1.95 7.94 -4.92
C THR A 13 0.82 7.20 -4.23
N MET A 14 -0.33 7.85 -4.07
CA MET A 14 -1.50 7.26 -3.43
C MET A 14 -2.56 6.89 -4.47
N MET A 15 -2.79 5.58 -4.66
CA MET A 15 -3.90 5.10 -5.47
C MET A 15 -5.19 5.05 -4.64
N GLN A 16 -5.17 4.41 -3.50
CA GLN A 16 -6.34 4.01 -2.73
C GLN A 16 -7.23 5.22 -2.32
N GLY A 17 -8.46 5.29 -2.84
CA GLY A 17 -9.47 6.31 -2.49
C GLY A 17 -9.14 7.75 -2.93
N HIS A 18 -7.95 8.00 -3.47
CA HIS A 18 -7.52 9.32 -3.96
C HIS A 18 -7.67 9.43 -5.48
N LEU A 19 -7.23 10.54 -6.06
CA LEU A 19 -7.49 10.88 -7.46
C LEU A 19 -7.09 9.75 -8.44
N ILE A 20 -5.91 9.16 -8.28
CA ILE A 20 -5.47 8.03 -9.11
C ILE A 20 -6.46 6.86 -8.97
N GLY A 21 -6.81 6.49 -7.75
CA GLY A 21 -7.74 5.40 -7.49
C GLY A 21 -9.16 5.69 -7.98
N GLN A 22 -9.60 6.96 -7.95
CA GLN A 22 -10.89 7.35 -8.49
C GLN A 22 -10.99 7.15 -10.01
N PHE A 23 -9.87 7.28 -10.73
CA PHE A 23 -9.80 6.90 -12.15
C PHE A 23 -9.76 5.39 -12.34
N MET A 24 -9.10 4.65 -11.45
CA MET A 24 -8.92 3.20 -11.59
C MET A 24 -10.18 2.42 -11.18
N SER A 25 -10.88 2.84 -10.13
CA SER A 25 -12.05 2.13 -9.60
C SER A 25 -13.29 2.33 -10.47
N PRO A 26 -13.97 1.25 -10.91
CA PRO A 26 -15.26 1.35 -11.62
C PRO A 26 -16.38 1.85 -10.70
N ALA A 27 -16.21 1.81 -9.38
CA ALA A 27 -17.16 2.39 -8.43
C ALA A 27 -17.28 3.91 -8.61
N THR A 28 -16.19 4.58 -8.90
CA THR A 28 -16.11 6.05 -9.06
C THR A 28 -15.98 6.51 -10.50
N ASN A 29 -15.26 5.75 -11.34
CA ASN A 29 -15.04 6.09 -12.74
C ASN A 29 -16.16 5.57 -13.63
N LYS A 30 -17.09 6.48 -14.00
CA LYS A 30 -18.21 6.20 -14.92
C LYS A 30 -17.98 6.77 -16.32
N ARG A 31 -16.71 7.09 -16.66
CA ARG A 31 -16.34 7.66 -17.97
C ARG A 31 -16.48 6.62 -19.08
N THR A 32 -16.78 7.11 -20.28
CA THR A 32 -16.95 6.30 -21.50
C THR A 32 -15.90 6.64 -22.58
N ASP A 33 -14.94 7.50 -22.23
CA ASP A 33 -13.83 7.88 -23.08
C ASP A 33 -12.58 7.01 -22.78
N ASP A 34 -11.44 7.40 -23.33
CA ASP A 34 -10.16 6.70 -23.20
C ASP A 34 -9.64 6.53 -21.76
N PHE A 35 -10.29 7.13 -20.77
CA PHE A 35 -9.95 7.03 -19.34
C PHE A 35 -10.97 6.20 -18.55
N GLY A 36 -11.94 5.55 -19.20
CA GLY A 36 -13.00 4.78 -18.55
C GLY A 36 -13.26 3.43 -19.22
N GLY A 37 -14.16 2.66 -18.66
CA GLY A 37 -14.53 1.33 -19.16
C GLY A 37 -13.52 0.25 -18.77
N SER A 38 -12.64 -0.19 -19.67
CA SER A 38 -11.69 -1.28 -19.42
C SER A 38 -10.63 -0.94 -18.34
N VAL A 39 -10.03 -1.97 -17.75
CA VAL A 39 -8.95 -1.79 -16.75
C VAL A 39 -7.78 -0.99 -17.35
N GLU A 40 -7.44 -1.26 -18.61
CA GLU A 40 -6.37 -0.58 -19.33
C GLU A 40 -6.64 0.93 -19.44
N ASN A 41 -7.86 1.31 -19.84
CA ASN A 41 -8.25 2.71 -19.93
C ASN A 41 -8.25 3.39 -18.57
N ARG A 42 -8.75 2.70 -17.53
CA ARG A 42 -8.77 3.24 -16.17
C ARG A 42 -7.36 3.41 -15.56
N CYS A 43 -6.39 2.60 -15.98
CA CYS A 43 -4.99 2.75 -15.59
C CYS A 43 -4.26 3.90 -16.31
N ARG A 44 -4.78 4.41 -17.41
CA ARG A 44 -4.14 5.44 -18.26
C ARG A 44 -3.74 6.69 -17.47
N PHE A 45 -4.59 7.18 -16.59
CA PHE A 45 -4.27 8.36 -15.78
C PHE A 45 -3.10 8.07 -14.80
N ALA A 46 -3.10 6.90 -14.16
CA ALA A 46 -1.99 6.48 -13.30
C ALA A 46 -0.66 6.44 -14.06
N LEU A 47 -0.66 5.84 -15.27
CA LEU A 47 0.52 5.78 -16.13
C LEU A 47 1.03 7.18 -16.50
N MET A 48 0.15 8.08 -16.96
CA MET A 48 0.53 9.46 -17.30
C MET A 48 1.15 10.21 -16.11
N VAL A 49 0.62 10.01 -14.90
CA VAL A 49 1.18 10.63 -13.68
C VAL A 49 2.60 10.11 -13.43
N HIS A 50 2.82 8.80 -13.54
CA HIS A 50 4.13 8.20 -13.28
C HIS A 50 5.14 8.49 -14.39
N GLU A 51 4.72 8.57 -15.64
CA GLU A 51 5.56 9.07 -16.75
C GLU A 51 6.06 10.48 -16.48
N GLU A 52 5.17 11.39 -16.06
CA GLU A 52 5.54 12.76 -15.73
C GLU A 52 6.44 12.84 -14.47
N ILE A 53 6.23 11.95 -13.48
CA ILE A 53 7.13 11.83 -12.32
C ILE A 53 8.52 11.41 -12.80
N ARG A 54 8.65 10.30 -13.54
CA ARG A 54 9.93 9.79 -14.05
C ARG A 54 10.68 10.83 -14.88
N LYS A 55 9.99 11.51 -15.76
CA LYS A 55 10.56 12.61 -16.56
C LYS A 55 11.20 13.70 -15.70
N ARG A 56 10.67 13.97 -14.51
CA ARG A 56 11.16 15.02 -13.61
C ARG A 56 12.21 14.55 -12.62
N VAL A 57 12.15 13.29 -12.20
CA VAL A 57 13.04 12.76 -11.15
C VAL A 57 14.12 11.81 -11.69
N GLY A 58 13.97 11.29 -12.91
CA GLY A 58 14.90 10.32 -13.50
C GLY A 58 14.69 8.90 -12.99
N ASP A 59 15.53 7.98 -13.43
CA ASP A 59 15.39 6.55 -13.18
C ASP A 59 16.08 6.09 -11.87
N ASP A 60 16.98 6.91 -11.34
CA ASP A 60 17.71 6.66 -10.09
C ASP A 60 16.96 7.07 -8.83
N PHE A 61 15.77 7.68 -8.96
CA PHE A 61 14.91 8.10 -7.86
C PHE A 61 13.80 7.07 -7.64
N ILE A 62 13.65 6.58 -6.40
CA ILE A 62 12.68 5.53 -6.08
C ILE A 62 11.25 6.07 -6.21
N VAL A 63 10.40 5.39 -6.99
CA VAL A 63 8.99 5.75 -7.19
C VAL A 63 8.11 4.54 -6.92
N GLY A 64 7.33 4.59 -5.86
CA GLY A 64 6.38 3.55 -5.51
C GLY A 64 4.93 4.01 -5.58
N MET A 65 4.04 3.05 -5.37
CA MET A 65 2.61 3.31 -5.29
C MET A 65 2.00 2.61 -4.07
N ARG A 66 1.31 3.38 -3.22
CA ARG A 66 0.40 2.81 -2.24
C ARG A 66 -0.83 2.30 -2.97
N TYR A 67 -0.90 0.97 -3.06
CA TYR A 67 -1.76 0.25 -3.98
C TYR A 67 -2.86 -0.52 -3.26
N GLY A 68 -4.11 -0.32 -3.65
CA GLY A 68 -5.23 -1.14 -3.18
C GLY A 68 -5.23 -2.49 -3.90
N ILE A 69 -4.95 -3.56 -3.17
CA ILE A 69 -4.97 -4.93 -3.71
C ILE A 69 -6.38 -5.53 -3.81
N ASP A 70 -7.34 -4.86 -3.20
CA ASP A 70 -8.76 -5.19 -3.22
C ASP A 70 -9.51 -4.02 -2.55
N GLU A 71 -10.56 -3.51 -3.14
CA GLU A 71 -11.34 -2.41 -2.56
C GLU A 71 -12.27 -2.86 -1.43
N GLY A 72 -12.40 -4.18 -1.18
CA GLY A 72 -13.23 -4.73 -0.11
C GLY A 72 -14.72 -4.44 -0.29
N MET A 73 -15.17 -4.17 -1.52
CA MET A 73 -16.57 -3.90 -1.85
C MET A 73 -17.28 -5.20 -2.24
N GLN A 74 -18.56 -5.32 -1.86
CA GLN A 74 -19.37 -6.45 -2.30
C GLN A 74 -19.67 -6.40 -3.80
N GLU A 75 -19.92 -5.20 -4.33
CA GLU A 75 -20.22 -4.99 -5.75
C GLU A 75 -19.68 -3.65 -6.25
N GLY A 76 -19.30 -3.62 -7.52
CA GLY A 76 -19.01 -2.40 -8.27
C GLY A 76 -17.66 -1.75 -8.01
N GLY A 77 -16.83 -2.32 -7.15
CA GLY A 77 -15.44 -1.91 -6.95
C GLY A 77 -14.46 -2.83 -7.69
N MET A 78 -13.17 -2.57 -7.55
CA MET A 78 -12.12 -3.47 -7.99
C MET A 78 -11.93 -4.57 -6.93
N ASP A 79 -12.21 -5.81 -7.30
CA ASP A 79 -11.84 -6.98 -6.51
C ASP A 79 -10.35 -7.31 -6.66
N PHE A 80 -9.90 -8.37 -5.99
CA PHE A 80 -8.50 -8.79 -6.03
C PHE A 80 -8.01 -9.08 -7.46
N GLU A 81 -8.80 -9.78 -8.26
CA GLU A 81 -8.44 -10.15 -9.64
C GLU A 81 -8.30 -8.92 -10.55
N GLU A 82 -9.20 -7.97 -10.42
CA GLU A 82 -9.14 -6.75 -11.21
C GLU A 82 -8.00 -5.83 -10.75
N CYS A 83 -7.75 -5.75 -9.44
CA CYS A 83 -6.58 -5.07 -8.89
C CYS A 83 -5.29 -5.73 -9.40
N LEU A 84 -5.21 -7.05 -9.44
CA LEU A 84 -4.03 -7.76 -9.95
C LEU A 84 -3.78 -7.47 -11.44
N LYS A 85 -4.83 -7.45 -12.27
CA LYS A 85 -4.72 -7.06 -13.69
C LYS A 85 -4.16 -5.63 -13.83
N ALA A 86 -4.66 -4.70 -13.04
CA ALA A 86 -4.18 -3.33 -13.04
C ALA A 86 -2.73 -3.24 -12.55
N ALA A 87 -2.34 -4.01 -11.52
CA ALA A 87 -0.96 -4.08 -11.04
C ALA A 87 0.00 -4.55 -12.13
N HIS A 88 -0.36 -5.58 -12.89
CA HIS A 88 0.45 -6.06 -14.01
C HIS A 88 0.60 -5.01 -15.14
N ILE A 89 -0.42 -4.19 -15.39
CA ILE A 89 -0.31 -3.08 -16.36
C ILE A 89 0.71 -2.05 -15.86
N LEU A 90 0.62 -1.67 -14.59
CA LEU A 90 1.53 -0.71 -13.95
C LEU A 90 2.97 -1.25 -13.88
N GLU A 91 3.15 -2.50 -13.47
CA GLU A 91 4.45 -3.15 -13.39
C GLU A 91 5.15 -3.21 -14.76
N ARG A 92 4.44 -3.68 -15.81
CA ARG A 92 4.97 -3.74 -17.17
C ARG A 92 5.35 -2.38 -17.76
N SER A 93 4.84 -1.29 -17.22
CA SER A 93 5.23 0.06 -17.67
C SER A 93 6.68 0.41 -17.32
N GLY A 94 7.28 -0.26 -16.32
CA GLY A 94 8.61 0.05 -15.79
C GLY A 94 8.70 1.40 -15.06
N LEU A 95 7.57 2.01 -14.71
CA LEU A 95 7.52 3.34 -14.08
C LEU A 95 7.56 3.28 -12.54
N LEU A 96 7.30 2.10 -11.96
CA LEU A 96 7.27 1.86 -10.52
C LEU A 96 8.43 0.97 -10.08
N ASP A 97 8.90 1.18 -8.85
CA ASP A 97 9.93 0.37 -8.21
C ASP A 97 9.36 -0.53 -7.11
N PHE A 98 8.18 -0.24 -6.55
CA PHE A 98 7.54 -1.07 -5.54
C PHE A 98 6.04 -0.82 -5.43
N PHE A 99 5.32 -1.79 -4.85
CA PHE A 99 3.96 -1.64 -4.37
C PHE A 99 3.92 -1.62 -2.84
N ASN A 100 3.24 -0.63 -2.27
CA ASN A 100 2.84 -0.64 -0.87
C ASN A 100 1.39 -1.13 -0.80
N ALA A 101 1.22 -2.45 -0.66
CA ALA A 101 -0.06 -3.14 -0.71
C ALA A 101 -0.98 -2.70 0.44
N ASN A 102 -2.22 -2.41 0.12
CA ASN A 102 -3.24 -2.00 1.08
C ASN A 102 -4.57 -2.70 0.76
N TYR A 103 -5.44 -2.85 1.75
CA TYR A 103 -6.76 -3.44 1.58
C TYR A 103 -7.85 -2.42 1.88
N GLY A 104 -8.95 -2.48 1.14
CA GLY A 104 -10.14 -1.68 1.38
C GLY A 104 -10.08 -0.27 0.77
N ARG A 105 -11.04 0.55 1.15
CA ARG A 105 -11.23 1.94 0.70
C ARG A 105 -11.07 2.92 1.85
N ILE A 106 -10.76 4.17 1.53
CA ILE A 106 -10.58 5.24 2.52
C ILE A 106 -11.63 6.35 2.39
N ASP A 107 -12.56 6.24 1.46
CA ASP A 107 -13.59 7.25 1.20
C ASP A 107 -14.73 7.24 2.21
N LYS A 108 -14.85 6.17 3.01
CA LYS A 108 -15.79 6.10 4.12
C LYS A 108 -15.08 5.80 5.42
N MET A 109 -15.44 6.52 6.48
CA MET A 109 -14.76 6.46 7.79
C MET A 109 -14.77 5.06 8.41
N MET A 110 -15.90 4.36 8.38
CA MET A 110 -16.02 3.01 8.96
C MET A 110 -15.19 2.00 8.19
N GLU A 111 -15.29 1.99 6.87
CA GLU A 111 -14.50 1.10 6.00
C GLU A 111 -13.00 1.39 6.14
N MET A 112 -12.60 2.64 6.23
CA MET A 112 -11.22 3.04 6.50
C MET A 112 -10.73 2.46 7.85
N ALA A 113 -11.53 2.57 8.91
CA ALA A 113 -11.15 2.12 10.23
C ALA A 113 -11.13 0.59 10.38
N GLU A 114 -11.92 -0.14 9.60
CA GLU A 114 -11.97 -1.59 9.64
C GLU A 114 -11.00 -2.25 8.65
N GLN A 115 -10.90 -1.71 7.46
CA GLN A 115 -10.15 -2.31 6.35
C GLN A 115 -8.72 -1.78 6.24
N CYS A 116 -8.56 -0.47 6.10
CA CYS A 116 -7.23 0.11 5.86
C CYS A 116 -6.41 0.26 7.14
N MET A 117 -7.06 0.58 8.25
CA MET A 117 -6.42 0.82 9.55
C MET A 117 -7.07 -0.01 10.68
N PRO A 118 -7.10 -1.35 10.55
CA PRO A 118 -7.82 -2.22 11.46
C PRO A 118 -7.42 -1.97 12.92
N GLY A 119 -8.43 -1.77 13.78
CA GLY A 119 -8.30 -1.50 15.20
C GLY A 119 -8.21 -2.75 16.06
N MET A 120 -8.37 -2.60 17.39
CA MET A 120 -8.25 -3.70 18.36
C MET A 120 -9.34 -4.77 18.21
N SER A 121 -10.46 -4.47 17.54
CA SER A 121 -11.55 -5.41 17.25
C SER A 121 -11.20 -6.41 16.15
N MET A 122 -10.17 -6.14 15.35
CA MET A 122 -9.72 -7.00 14.26
C MET A 122 -8.54 -7.88 14.70
N PRO A 123 -8.28 -9.01 14.05
CA PRO A 123 -7.06 -9.79 14.26
C PRO A 123 -5.78 -8.96 13.98
N ILE A 124 -4.64 -9.39 14.50
CA ILE A 124 -3.33 -8.84 14.12
C ILE A 124 -3.07 -9.18 12.66
N ALA A 125 -2.59 -8.21 11.88
CA ALA A 125 -2.24 -8.34 10.46
C ALA A 125 -3.31 -9.07 9.60
N PRO A 126 -4.59 -8.62 9.61
CA PRO A 126 -5.70 -9.38 9.03
C PRO A 126 -5.59 -9.60 7.52
N TRP A 127 -4.79 -8.81 6.84
CA TRP A 127 -4.63 -8.84 5.37
C TRP A 127 -3.27 -9.38 4.92
N LEU A 128 -2.45 -9.88 5.85
CA LEU A 128 -1.08 -10.31 5.56
C LEU A 128 -1.04 -11.45 4.52
N GLU A 129 -1.89 -12.45 4.67
CA GLU A 129 -1.96 -13.57 3.72
C GLU A 129 -2.37 -13.08 2.32
N LYS A 130 -3.38 -12.20 2.23
CA LYS A 130 -3.82 -11.62 0.95
C LYS A 130 -2.69 -10.78 0.30
N ALA A 131 -1.94 -10.02 1.08
CA ALA A 131 -0.76 -9.30 0.59
C ALA A 131 0.35 -10.26 0.12
N GLY A 132 0.52 -11.40 0.81
CA GLY A 132 1.43 -12.46 0.41
C GLY A 132 1.05 -13.11 -0.92
N ILE A 133 -0.24 -13.38 -1.14
CA ILE A 133 -0.74 -13.87 -2.43
C ILE A 133 -0.46 -12.83 -3.54
N PHE A 134 -0.78 -11.55 -3.28
CA PHE A 134 -0.48 -10.49 -4.24
C PHE A 134 1.02 -10.43 -4.58
N LYS A 135 1.90 -10.56 -3.58
CA LYS A 135 3.35 -10.59 -3.79
C LYS A 135 3.81 -11.73 -4.69
N GLN A 136 3.19 -12.89 -4.62
CA GLN A 136 3.54 -14.04 -5.48
C GLN A 136 3.19 -13.82 -6.95
N GLU A 137 2.26 -12.91 -7.22
CA GLU A 137 1.76 -12.62 -8.57
C GLU A 137 2.48 -11.45 -9.25
N VAL A 138 3.27 -10.64 -8.50
CA VAL A 138 4.01 -9.50 -9.04
C VAL A 138 5.51 -9.67 -8.81
N SER A 139 6.35 -9.06 -9.66
CA SER A 139 7.80 -9.12 -9.53
C SER A 139 8.42 -7.92 -8.80
N LEU A 140 7.68 -6.81 -8.69
CA LEU A 140 8.13 -5.67 -7.89
C LEU A 140 8.09 -5.98 -6.39
N PRO A 141 9.00 -5.39 -5.60
CA PRO A 141 8.94 -5.48 -4.14
C PRO A 141 7.58 -5.06 -3.58
N VAL A 142 7.07 -5.83 -2.61
CA VAL A 142 5.79 -5.57 -1.96
C VAL A 142 5.98 -5.24 -0.49
N PHE A 143 5.50 -4.07 -0.11
CA PHE A 143 5.39 -3.61 1.28
C PHE A 143 3.95 -3.74 1.75
N HIS A 144 3.75 -3.93 3.04
CA HIS A 144 2.40 -3.98 3.61
C HIS A 144 2.38 -3.48 5.05
N ALA A 145 1.27 -2.86 5.41
CA ALA A 145 0.93 -2.43 6.76
C ALA A 145 -0.31 -3.19 7.27
N ALA A 146 -1.23 -2.50 7.94
CA ALA A 146 -2.49 -3.02 8.50
C ALA A 146 -2.31 -3.88 9.75
N ARG A 147 -2.07 -3.18 10.88
CA ARG A 147 -1.98 -3.79 12.21
C ARG A 147 -0.87 -4.84 12.37
N ILE A 148 0.25 -4.66 11.72
CA ILE A 148 1.50 -5.32 12.14
C ILE A 148 2.03 -4.49 13.32
N THR A 149 1.84 -4.99 14.54
CA THR A 149 2.07 -4.22 15.76
C THR A 149 3.23 -4.73 16.60
N ASP A 150 3.79 -5.89 16.25
CA ASP A 150 4.85 -6.57 16.97
C ASP A 150 5.90 -7.17 16.04
N LEU A 151 7.09 -7.42 16.58
CA LEU A 151 8.23 -7.93 15.82
C LEU A 151 8.07 -9.40 15.42
N SER A 152 7.31 -10.19 16.15
CA SER A 152 7.07 -11.60 15.81
C SER A 152 6.31 -11.72 14.50
N THR A 153 5.20 -10.96 14.38
CA THR A 153 4.42 -10.87 13.14
C THR A 153 5.26 -10.30 11.98
N ALA A 154 6.05 -9.26 12.24
CA ALA A 154 6.94 -8.68 11.24
C ALA A 154 7.98 -9.69 10.74
N ARG A 155 8.65 -10.43 11.64
CA ARG A 155 9.62 -11.49 11.28
C ARG A 155 8.97 -12.63 10.52
N HIS A 156 7.78 -13.04 10.93
CA HIS A 156 7.01 -14.07 10.22
C HIS A 156 6.75 -13.64 8.78
N ALA A 157 6.23 -12.44 8.55
CA ALA A 157 5.94 -11.93 7.23
C ALA A 157 7.15 -11.94 6.28
N ILE A 158 8.33 -11.57 6.78
CA ILE A 158 9.55 -11.56 5.98
C ILE A 158 10.12 -12.97 5.78
N ARG A 159 10.18 -13.79 6.83
CA ARG A 159 10.75 -15.14 6.76
C ARG A 159 9.99 -16.08 5.87
N GLU A 160 8.65 -16.01 5.90
CA GLU A 160 7.78 -16.81 5.04
C GLU A 160 7.66 -16.23 3.62
N GLY A 161 8.37 -15.14 3.32
CA GLY A 161 8.35 -14.52 2.00
C GLY A 161 7.02 -13.86 1.63
N LEU A 162 6.19 -13.53 2.61
CA LEU A 162 4.90 -12.88 2.37
C LEU A 162 5.06 -11.40 1.99
N LEU A 163 6.14 -10.76 2.44
CA LEU A 163 6.46 -9.35 2.15
C LEU A 163 7.97 -9.18 1.96
N ASP A 164 8.36 -8.11 1.27
CA ASP A 164 9.75 -7.63 1.19
C ASP A 164 10.06 -6.62 2.28
N MET A 165 9.05 -5.85 2.71
CA MET A 165 9.17 -4.91 3.84
C MET A 165 7.84 -4.79 4.59
N VAL A 166 7.92 -4.63 5.92
CA VAL A 166 6.76 -4.37 6.78
C VAL A 166 6.67 -2.89 7.14
N ALA A 167 5.45 -2.34 7.14
CA ALA A 167 5.17 -1.00 7.61
C ALA A 167 4.42 -1.05 8.95
N MET A 168 4.97 -0.39 9.98
CA MET A 168 4.53 -0.49 11.36
C MET A 168 4.22 0.88 11.99
N THR A 169 3.50 1.77 11.27
CA THR A 169 3.28 3.18 11.67
C THR A 169 2.81 3.33 13.12
N ARG A 170 1.73 2.66 13.50
CA ARG A 170 1.17 2.77 14.87
C ARG A 170 2.08 2.16 15.94
N ALA A 171 2.86 1.12 15.61
CA ALA A 171 3.86 0.58 16.51
C ALA A 171 5.00 1.60 16.76
N HIS A 172 5.43 2.35 15.74
CA HIS A 172 6.40 3.43 15.89
C HIS A 172 5.84 4.64 16.67
N ILE A 173 4.54 4.92 16.55
CA ILE A 173 3.88 5.94 17.40
C ILE A 173 3.89 5.49 18.87
N ALA A 174 3.61 4.21 19.14
CA ALA A 174 3.65 3.66 20.51
C ALA A 174 5.07 3.61 21.07
N ASP A 175 6.04 3.23 20.23
CA ASP A 175 7.47 3.21 20.59
C ASP A 175 8.36 3.69 19.44
N PRO A 176 8.73 4.99 19.42
CA PRO A 176 9.62 5.55 18.41
C PRO A 176 11.01 4.89 18.36
N GLN A 177 11.40 4.17 19.41
CA GLN A 177 12.70 3.51 19.52
C GLN A 177 12.64 2.01 19.16
N ILE A 178 11.55 1.53 18.55
CA ILE A 178 11.33 0.10 18.29
C ILE A 178 12.51 -0.52 17.52
N VAL A 179 13.00 0.14 16.47
CA VAL A 179 14.14 -0.34 15.66
C VAL A 179 15.44 -0.31 16.48
N ASN A 180 15.70 0.77 17.22
CA ASN A 180 16.90 0.90 18.06
C ASN A 180 16.91 -0.16 19.17
N LYS A 181 15.79 -0.44 19.80
CA LYS A 181 15.65 -1.49 20.81
C LYS A 181 15.90 -2.87 20.21
N LEU A 182 15.32 -3.15 19.04
CA LEU A 182 15.58 -4.38 18.30
C LEU A 182 17.09 -4.56 18.02
N THR A 183 17.74 -3.53 17.50
CA THR A 183 19.19 -3.57 17.18
C THR A 183 20.06 -3.82 18.42
N ARG A 184 19.61 -3.37 19.61
CA ARG A 184 20.32 -3.57 20.89
C ARG A 184 19.96 -4.87 21.59
N GLY A 185 19.03 -5.68 21.07
CA GLY A 185 18.52 -6.88 21.76
C GLY A 185 17.63 -6.58 22.97
N GLU A 186 17.00 -5.40 23.01
CA GLU A 186 16.15 -4.92 24.12
C GLU A 186 14.64 -5.03 23.78
N GLU A 187 14.25 -6.13 23.13
CA GLU A 187 12.87 -6.30 22.60
C GLU A 187 11.81 -6.29 23.70
N GLU A 188 12.13 -6.80 24.88
CA GLU A 188 11.22 -6.83 26.04
C GLU A 188 10.86 -5.43 26.55
N ARG A 189 11.61 -4.40 26.15
CA ARG A 189 11.40 -3.00 26.51
C ARG A 189 10.55 -2.24 25.49
N ILE A 190 10.13 -2.89 24.41
CA ILE A 190 9.29 -2.28 23.39
C ILE A 190 7.87 -2.10 23.94
N ARG A 191 7.35 -0.87 23.83
CA ARG A 191 5.96 -0.58 24.18
C ARG A 191 5.03 -1.04 23.06
N PRO A 192 4.08 -1.98 23.35
CA PRO A 192 3.23 -2.50 22.31
C PRO A 192 2.15 -1.48 21.88
N CYS A 193 1.82 -1.47 20.61
CA CYS A 193 0.62 -0.80 20.11
C CYS A 193 -0.61 -1.70 20.35
N VAL A 194 -1.55 -1.25 21.15
CA VAL A 194 -2.77 -2.01 21.44
C VAL A 194 -3.86 -1.87 20.37
N GLY A 195 -3.67 -0.99 19.38
CA GLY A 195 -4.63 -0.80 18.30
C GLY A 195 -5.89 -0.03 18.71
N ALA A 196 -5.79 0.84 19.73
CA ALA A 196 -6.93 1.63 20.23
C ALA A 196 -7.43 2.72 19.24
N THR A 197 -6.68 2.96 18.15
CA THR A 197 -7.01 3.89 17.05
C THR A 197 -7.15 5.38 17.44
N HIS A 198 -6.81 5.78 18.66
CA HIS A 198 -6.82 7.19 19.09
C HIS A 198 -5.83 8.11 18.34
N CYS A 199 -4.91 7.53 17.56
CA CYS A 199 -3.95 8.26 16.73
C CYS A 199 -4.44 8.50 15.28
N MET A 200 -5.70 8.20 14.99
CA MET A 200 -6.35 8.42 13.70
C MET A 200 -7.26 9.64 13.72
#